data_34e527681f494db50e51ba85edc03d6b
#
_entry.id   34e527681f494db50e51ba85edc03d6b
#
_cell.length_a   1.000
_cell.length_b   1.000
_cell.length_c   1.000
_cell.angle_alpha   90.00
_cell.angle_beta   90.00
_cell.angle_gamma   90.00
#
_symmetry.space_group_name_H-M   'P 1'
#
loop_
_entity.id
_entity.type
_entity.pdbx_description
1 polymer ?
#
loop_
_entity_poly.entity_id
_entity_poly.type
_entity_poly.pdbx_seq_one_letter_code
_entity_poly.pdbx_strand_id
1 'polypeptide(L)'
;LNHLEIQKTCYPFHSHNEHKSLSNAIDQIKINTTTVLVSDAGTPGISDPGFLLVRECLANDIEIECLPGPAALIPALVASGFPCDRFVFEGFLPHKKGRQTRLKAIAEEKRTIILYESPHRLVKCLGQIAEFMGDDKKVCVAREITKMYEEFQRGTALEVQKHYEKHPPKGEIVIVIEGNNE
;
A
#
# COMPACT_ATOMS: atom_id res chain seq x y z
N LEU A 1 -6.61 13.79 -16.32
CA LEU A 1 -6.04 14.34 -17.57
C LEU A 1 -6.66 15.69 -17.93
N ASN A 2 -7.98 15.88 -17.71
CA ASN A 2 -8.67 17.14 -18.04
C ASN A 2 -8.05 18.38 -17.38
N HIS A 3 -7.62 18.24 -16.10
CA HIS A 3 -6.94 19.33 -15.36
C HIS A 3 -5.60 19.75 -16.01
N LEU A 4 -4.96 18.83 -16.71
CA LEU A 4 -3.69 19.08 -17.43
C LEU A 4 -3.90 19.34 -18.91
N GLU A 5 -5.14 19.51 -19.36
CA GLU A 5 -5.52 19.72 -20.76
C GLU A 5 -4.98 18.62 -21.72
N ILE A 6 -4.75 17.42 -21.19
CA ILE A 6 -4.24 16.28 -21.95
C ILE A 6 -5.41 15.49 -22.55
N GLN A 7 -5.47 15.47 -23.89
CA GLN A 7 -6.44 14.66 -24.65
C GLN A 7 -5.73 13.41 -25.19
N LYS A 8 -5.90 12.29 -24.51
CA LYS A 8 -5.36 10.99 -24.91
C LYS A 8 -6.37 9.88 -24.62
N THR A 9 -6.36 8.85 -25.46
CA THR A 9 -7.16 7.65 -25.23
C THR A 9 -6.61 6.93 -24.02
N CYS A 10 -7.49 6.64 -23.03
CA CYS A 10 -7.16 5.87 -21.84
C CYS A 10 -7.83 4.50 -21.93
N TYR A 11 -7.09 3.47 -21.56
CA TYR A 11 -7.57 2.10 -21.45
C TYR A 11 -7.64 1.70 -19.99
N PRO A 12 -8.77 1.15 -19.49
CA PRO A 12 -8.87 0.71 -18.11
C PRO A 12 -8.00 -0.53 -17.89
N PHE A 13 -7.13 -0.44 -16.88
CA PHE A 13 -6.27 -1.54 -16.43
C PHE A 13 -6.35 -1.66 -14.92
N HIS A 14 -7.02 -2.71 -14.42
CA HIS A 14 -7.29 -2.90 -13.00
C HIS A 14 -7.22 -4.39 -12.62
N SER A 15 -7.11 -4.70 -11.34
CA SER A 15 -6.91 -6.06 -10.80
C SER A 15 -7.91 -7.11 -11.31
N HIS A 16 -9.15 -6.70 -11.66
CA HIS A 16 -10.16 -7.63 -12.17
C HIS A 16 -10.01 -7.94 -13.67
N ASN A 17 -9.32 -7.09 -14.44
CA ASN A 17 -9.14 -7.29 -15.88
C ASN A 17 -7.66 -7.49 -16.28
N GLU A 18 -6.72 -7.28 -15.38
CA GLU A 18 -5.27 -7.30 -15.66
C GLU A 18 -4.87 -8.54 -16.48
N HIS A 19 -5.25 -9.74 -16.04
CA HIS A 19 -4.93 -10.98 -16.76
C HIS A 19 -5.57 -11.08 -18.16
N LYS A 20 -6.81 -10.59 -18.30
CA LYS A 20 -7.54 -10.68 -19.59
C LYS A 20 -7.09 -9.61 -20.57
N SER A 21 -6.69 -8.45 -20.07
CA SER A 21 -6.32 -7.29 -20.89
C SER A 21 -4.84 -7.27 -21.23
N LEU A 22 -4.02 -8.16 -20.64
CA LEU A 22 -2.57 -8.12 -20.73
C LEU A 22 -2.07 -8.21 -22.18
N SER A 23 -2.53 -9.21 -22.95
CA SER A 23 -2.13 -9.40 -24.35
C SER A 23 -2.48 -8.17 -25.20
N ASN A 24 -3.71 -7.69 -25.09
CA ASN A 24 -4.14 -6.49 -25.81
C ASN A 24 -3.36 -5.24 -25.40
N ALA A 25 -3.03 -5.11 -24.12
CA ALA A 25 -2.19 -4.01 -23.63
C ALA A 25 -0.79 -4.05 -24.27
N ILE A 26 -0.16 -5.21 -24.34
CA ILE A 26 1.15 -5.39 -24.99
C ILE A 26 1.06 -5.05 -26.49
N ASP A 27 0.02 -5.51 -27.18
CA ASP A 27 -0.17 -5.19 -28.60
C ASP A 27 -0.32 -3.68 -28.81
N GLN A 28 -1.07 -3.00 -27.94
CA GLN A 28 -1.20 -1.54 -27.98
C GLN A 28 0.13 -0.82 -27.68
N ILE A 29 0.91 -1.32 -26.72
CA ILE A 29 2.22 -0.74 -26.40
C ILE A 29 3.17 -0.85 -27.59
N LYS A 30 3.21 -2.00 -28.27
CA LYS A 30 4.10 -2.24 -29.43
C LYS A 30 3.84 -1.34 -30.63
N ILE A 31 2.61 -0.90 -30.82
CA ILE A 31 2.26 -0.01 -31.96
C ILE A 31 2.42 1.47 -31.62
N ASN A 32 2.62 1.83 -30.35
CA ASN A 32 2.79 3.21 -29.91
C ASN A 32 4.26 3.50 -29.59
N THR A 33 4.72 4.70 -29.89
CA THR A 33 6.09 5.14 -29.54
C THR A 33 6.28 5.23 -28.01
N THR A 34 5.24 5.66 -27.31
CA THR A 34 5.26 5.81 -25.84
C THR A 34 3.89 5.48 -25.27
N THR A 35 3.88 4.66 -24.23
CA THR A 35 2.68 4.36 -23.45
C THR A 35 2.96 4.67 -21.99
N VAL A 36 2.00 5.26 -21.29
CA VAL A 36 2.14 5.62 -19.87
C VAL A 36 1.13 4.84 -19.03
N LEU A 37 1.61 4.18 -17.98
CA LEU A 37 0.77 3.62 -16.94
C LEU A 37 0.61 4.65 -15.81
N VAL A 38 -0.64 4.95 -15.45
CA VAL A 38 -0.96 5.86 -14.34
C VAL A 38 -1.91 5.17 -13.37
N SER A 39 -1.86 5.55 -12.09
CA SER A 39 -2.81 5.14 -11.07
C SER A 39 -3.64 6.33 -10.60
N ASP A 40 -4.72 6.07 -9.84
CA ASP A 40 -5.55 7.12 -9.25
C ASP A 40 -4.77 7.90 -8.17
N ALA A 41 -3.87 7.23 -7.45
CA ALA A 41 -3.02 7.83 -6.45
C ALA A 41 -1.72 7.04 -6.25
N GLY A 42 -0.60 7.74 -6.21
CA GLY A 42 0.72 7.14 -5.96
C GLY A 42 1.36 6.46 -7.17
N THR A 43 2.43 5.72 -6.91
CA THR A 43 3.20 5.00 -7.93
C THR A 43 2.46 3.74 -8.37
N PRO A 44 2.21 3.55 -9.67
CA PRO A 44 1.61 2.32 -10.20
C PRO A 44 2.38 1.07 -9.80
N GLY A 45 1.68 -0.06 -9.60
CA GLY A 45 2.29 -1.34 -9.22
C GLY A 45 2.52 -1.51 -7.71
N ILE A 46 2.46 -0.45 -6.91
CA ILE A 46 2.60 -0.52 -5.44
C ILE A 46 1.19 -0.59 -4.82
N SER A 47 0.73 -1.80 -4.55
CA SER A 47 -0.66 -2.12 -4.15
C SER A 47 -1.71 -1.76 -5.20
N ASP A 48 -1.27 -1.44 -6.40
CA ASP A 48 -2.05 -1.17 -7.60
C ASP A 48 -1.70 -2.17 -8.71
N PRO A 49 -2.52 -2.32 -9.74
CA PRO A 49 -2.18 -3.10 -10.93
C PRO A 49 -0.93 -2.53 -11.63
N GLY A 50 -0.16 -3.42 -12.27
CA GLY A 50 1.02 -3.01 -13.04
C GLY A 50 2.14 -4.05 -13.07
N PHE A 51 2.28 -4.87 -12.02
CA PHE A 51 3.34 -5.88 -11.95
C PHE A 51 3.31 -6.83 -13.16
N LEU A 52 2.14 -7.36 -13.52
CA LEU A 52 2.02 -8.28 -14.65
C LEU A 52 2.35 -7.59 -15.98
N LEU A 53 1.93 -6.32 -16.14
CA LEU A 53 2.21 -5.54 -17.34
C LEU A 53 3.72 -5.28 -17.48
N VAL A 54 4.37 -4.81 -16.44
CA VAL A 54 5.82 -4.56 -16.43
C VAL A 54 6.59 -5.85 -16.74
N ARG A 55 6.23 -6.96 -16.09
CA ARG A 55 6.85 -8.27 -16.34
C ARG A 55 6.70 -8.70 -17.79
N GLU A 56 5.52 -8.54 -18.38
CA GLU A 56 5.25 -8.93 -19.76
C GLU A 56 5.94 -7.99 -20.77
N CYS A 57 6.02 -6.68 -20.47
CA CYS A 57 6.82 -5.75 -21.26
C CYS A 57 8.29 -6.19 -21.34
N LEU A 58 8.90 -6.49 -20.19
CA LEU A 58 10.30 -6.97 -20.14
C LEU A 58 10.49 -8.29 -20.90
N ALA A 59 9.52 -9.20 -20.82
CA ALA A 59 9.55 -10.45 -21.58
C ALA A 59 9.43 -10.27 -23.10
N ASN A 60 8.98 -9.10 -23.55
CA ASN A 60 8.86 -8.72 -24.95
C ASN A 60 9.90 -7.67 -25.39
N ASP A 61 11.00 -7.49 -24.62
CA ASP A 61 12.07 -6.53 -24.88
C ASP A 61 11.57 -5.06 -25.01
N ILE A 62 10.49 -4.73 -24.30
CA ILE A 62 9.96 -3.37 -24.21
C ILE A 62 10.64 -2.66 -23.05
N GLU A 63 11.26 -1.52 -23.35
CA GLU A 63 11.93 -0.69 -22.35
C GLU A 63 10.92 -0.12 -21.35
N ILE A 64 11.31 -0.12 -20.06
CA ILE A 64 10.51 0.41 -18.96
C ILE A 64 11.26 1.57 -18.31
N GLU A 65 10.62 2.72 -18.26
CA GLU A 65 11.06 3.86 -17.49
C GLU A 65 10.14 4.04 -16.26
N CYS A 66 10.69 3.97 -15.05
CA CYS A 66 9.96 4.23 -13.81
C CYS A 66 10.35 5.62 -13.28
N LEU A 67 9.41 6.55 -13.36
CA LEU A 67 9.61 7.89 -12.82
C LEU A 67 9.48 7.87 -11.29
N PRO A 68 10.37 8.55 -10.54
CA PRO A 68 10.19 8.76 -9.11
C PRO A 68 8.84 9.42 -8.82
N GLY A 69 8.08 8.83 -7.91
CA GLY A 69 6.74 9.29 -7.59
C GLY A 69 6.36 9.05 -6.13
N PRO A 70 5.20 9.55 -5.70
CA PRO A 70 4.74 9.41 -4.34
C PRO A 70 4.41 7.95 -4.00
N ALA A 71 4.83 7.51 -2.81
CA ALA A 71 4.45 6.22 -2.23
C ALA A 71 4.18 6.44 -0.75
N ALA A 72 2.93 6.36 -0.32
CA ALA A 72 2.50 6.70 1.04
C ALA A 72 3.25 5.92 2.14
N LEU A 73 3.75 4.73 1.82
CA LEU A 73 4.53 3.91 2.76
C LEU A 73 5.82 4.61 3.24
N ILE A 74 6.49 5.40 2.39
CA ILE A 74 7.75 6.05 2.73
C ILE A 74 7.55 7.21 3.74
N PRO A 75 6.71 8.22 3.49
CA PRO A 75 6.46 9.26 4.49
C PRO A 75 5.83 8.70 5.79
N ALA A 76 4.99 7.67 5.72
CA ALA A 76 4.46 7.00 6.91
C ALA A 76 5.59 6.38 7.75
N LEU A 77 6.51 5.64 7.10
CA LEU A 77 7.67 5.03 7.77
C LEU A 77 8.54 6.08 8.43
N VAL A 78 8.97 7.10 7.69
CA VAL A 78 9.84 8.16 8.20
C VAL A 78 9.19 8.89 9.37
N ALA A 79 7.90 9.23 9.25
CA ALA A 79 7.17 9.93 10.31
C ALA A 79 6.77 9.03 11.49
N SER A 80 6.86 7.71 11.38
CA SER A 80 6.52 6.79 12.47
C SER A 80 7.45 6.94 13.69
N GLY A 81 8.73 7.23 13.43
CA GLY A 81 9.78 7.24 14.44
C GLY A 81 10.37 5.85 14.72
N PHE A 82 9.99 4.82 13.97
CA PHE A 82 10.55 3.47 14.06
C PHE A 82 11.78 3.31 13.16
N PRO A 83 12.62 2.27 13.36
CA PRO A 83 13.76 1.99 12.50
C PRO A 83 13.36 1.92 11.02
N CYS A 84 14.04 2.67 10.16
CA CYS A 84 13.71 2.78 8.74
C CYS A 84 14.81 2.30 7.78
N ASP A 85 15.94 1.83 8.32
CA ASP A 85 17.05 1.29 7.54
C ASP A 85 16.72 -0.05 6.85
N ARG A 86 15.88 -0.86 7.50
CA ARG A 86 15.37 -2.13 6.97
C ARG A 86 13.93 -2.31 7.38
N PHE A 87 13.04 -2.52 6.44
CA PHE A 87 11.61 -2.69 6.67
C PHE A 87 10.99 -3.69 5.71
N VAL A 88 9.76 -4.12 6.01
CA VAL A 88 8.95 -5.00 5.17
C VAL A 88 7.66 -4.29 4.81
N PHE A 89 7.36 -4.22 3.53
CA PHE A 89 6.08 -3.74 3.03
C PHE A 89 5.19 -4.93 2.68
N GLU A 90 4.06 -5.05 3.36
CA GLU A 90 3.10 -6.14 3.23
C GLU A 90 1.87 -5.77 2.39
N GLY A 91 1.69 -4.48 2.10
CA GLY A 91 0.48 -3.99 1.42
C GLY A 91 -0.79 -4.27 2.23
N PHE A 92 -1.86 -4.64 1.56
CA PHE A 92 -3.13 -5.00 2.21
C PHE A 92 -3.14 -6.46 2.65
N LEU A 93 -3.42 -6.69 3.93
CA LEU A 93 -3.63 -8.05 4.43
C LEU A 93 -4.89 -8.68 3.80
N PRO A 94 -4.88 -10.00 3.55
CA PRO A 94 -6.03 -10.71 3.02
C PRO A 94 -7.32 -10.44 3.82
N HIS A 95 -8.46 -10.37 3.12
CA HIS A 95 -9.75 -10.09 3.78
C HIS A 95 -10.21 -11.21 4.71
N LYS A 96 -10.06 -12.47 4.30
CA LYS A 96 -10.55 -13.66 5.03
C LYS A 96 -9.51 -14.79 5.00
N LYS A 97 -9.50 -15.59 3.93
CA LYS A 97 -8.61 -16.75 3.79
C LYS A 97 -7.15 -16.29 3.78
N GLY A 98 -6.32 -16.89 4.61
CA GLY A 98 -4.89 -16.57 4.72
C GLY A 98 -4.54 -15.41 5.64
N ARG A 99 -5.51 -14.60 6.13
CA ARG A 99 -5.23 -13.44 6.99
C ARG A 99 -4.53 -13.83 8.30
N GLN A 100 -5.04 -14.84 9.02
CA GLN A 100 -4.41 -15.29 10.27
C GLN A 100 -3.02 -15.88 10.04
N THR A 101 -2.85 -16.64 8.97
CA THR A 101 -1.53 -17.17 8.59
C THR A 101 -0.54 -16.05 8.34
N ARG A 102 -0.97 -14.97 7.64
CA ARG A 102 -0.12 -13.82 7.38
C ARG A 102 0.19 -13.04 8.65
N LEU A 103 -0.80 -12.82 9.52
CA LEU A 103 -0.59 -12.17 10.83
C LEU A 103 0.42 -12.93 11.69
N LYS A 104 0.35 -14.26 11.74
CA LYS A 104 1.34 -15.08 12.45
C LYS A 104 2.73 -14.95 11.85
N ALA A 105 2.83 -14.94 10.52
CA ALA A 105 4.12 -14.80 9.84
C ALA A 105 4.77 -13.42 10.10
N ILE A 106 4.00 -12.34 10.06
CA ILE A 106 4.52 -11.00 10.34
C ILE A 106 4.77 -10.75 11.83
N ALA A 107 4.15 -11.52 12.72
CA ALA A 107 4.44 -11.44 14.17
C ALA A 107 5.88 -11.88 14.50
N GLU A 108 6.49 -12.72 13.68
CA GLU A 108 7.88 -13.17 13.83
C GLU A 108 8.88 -12.20 13.14
N GLU A 109 8.40 -11.17 12.43
CA GLU A 109 9.26 -10.24 11.71
C GLU A 109 9.98 -9.30 12.70
N LYS A 110 11.30 -9.19 12.52
CA LYS A 110 12.16 -8.34 13.36
C LYS A 110 12.27 -6.91 12.85
N ARG A 111 12.03 -6.70 11.57
CA ARG A 111 12.09 -5.38 10.92
C ARG A 111 10.78 -4.61 11.09
N THR A 112 10.84 -3.30 10.95
CA THR A 112 9.63 -2.47 10.85
C THR A 112 8.72 -2.97 9.72
N ILE A 113 7.41 -3.10 9.99
CA ILE A 113 6.42 -3.62 9.05
C ILE A 113 5.49 -2.50 8.66
N ILE A 114 5.16 -2.44 7.37
CA ILE A 114 4.25 -1.43 6.84
C ILE A 114 3.07 -2.14 6.16
N LEU A 115 1.87 -1.76 6.56
CA LEU A 115 0.61 -2.24 5.98
C LEU A 115 -0.16 -1.07 5.38
N TYR A 116 -0.88 -1.32 4.29
CA TYR A 116 -2.03 -0.52 3.89
C TYR A 116 -3.30 -1.13 4.47
N GLU A 117 -4.22 -0.31 4.94
CA GLU A 117 -5.48 -0.80 5.47
C GLU A 117 -6.65 0.14 5.15
N SER A 118 -7.82 -0.44 4.99
CA SER A 118 -9.06 0.30 4.80
C SER A 118 -9.54 0.89 6.14
N PRO A 119 -10.13 2.10 6.15
CA PRO A 119 -10.71 2.68 7.36
C PRO A 119 -11.77 1.78 8.00
N HIS A 120 -12.53 1.02 7.19
CA HIS A 120 -13.54 0.08 7.68
C HIS A 120 -12.97 -1.15 8.40
N ARG A 121 -11.67 -1.41 8.26
CA ARG A 121 -11.00 -2.57 8.86
C ARG A 121 -9.91 -2.20 9.86
N LEU A 122 -9.61 -0.89 10.01
CA LEU A 122 -8.52 -0.42 10.85
C LEU A 122 -8.64 -0.91 12.30
N VAL A 123 -9.78 -0.68 12.95
CA VAL A 123 -10.02 -1.06 14.34
C VAL A 123 -9.81 -2.56 14.54
N LYS A 124 -10.39 -3.38 13.64
CA LYS A 124 -10.20 -4.83 13.67
C LYS A 124 -8.74 -5.23 13.43
N CYS A 125 -8.05 -4.55 12.53
CA CYS A 125 -6.65 -4.82 12.23
C CYS A 125 -5.75 -4.54 13.44
N LEU A 126 -5.97 -3.42 14.13
CA LEU A 126 -5.24 -3.06 15.34
C LEU A 126 -5.47 -4.07 16.47
N GLY A 127 -6.72 -4.51 16.69
CA GLY A 127 -7.02 -5.58 17.64
C GLY A 127 -6.32 -6.91 17.29
N GLN A 128 -6.22 -7.25 16.00
CA GLN A 128 -5.48 -8.42 15.56
C GLN A 128 -3.95 -8.26 15.73
N ILE A 129 -3.41 -7.06 15.53
CA ILE A 129 -2.01 -6.77 15.82
C ILE A 129 -1.73 -7.01 17.31
N ALA A 130 -2.58 -6.49 18.21
CA ALA A 130 -2.46 -6.74 19.64
C ALA A 130 -2.57 -8.25 19.98
N GLU A 131 -3.54 -8.96 19.41
CA GLU A 131 -3.76 -10.40 19.62
C GLU A 131 -2.54 -11.25 19.23
N PHE A 132 -1.90 -10.95 18.08
CA PHE A 132 -0.84 -11.79 17.52
C PHE A 132 0.58 -11.32 17.89
N MET A 133 0.76 -10.04 18.24
CA MET A 133 2.07 -9.43 18.45
C MET A 133 2.27 -8.86 19.87
N GLY A 134 1.22 -8.89 20.71
CA GLY A 134 1.23 -8.34 22.07
C GLY A 134 0.51 -7.00 22.20
N ASP A 135 -0.11 -6.80 23.35
CA ASP A 135 -0.93 -5.63 23.66
C ASP A 135 -0.12 -4.32 23.68
N ASP A 136 1.15 -4.42 24.01
CA ASP A 136 2.14 -3.34 24.12
C ASP A 136 2.86 -3.04 22.78
N LYS A 137 2.54 -3.81 21.72
CA LYS A 137 3.15 -3.63 20.40
C LYS A 137 2.96 -2.22 19.90
N LYS A 138 4.06 -1.52 19.64
CA LYS A 138 4.02 -0.13 19.16
C LYS A 138 3.61 -0.05 17.69
N VAL A 139 2.71 0.87 17.41
CA VAL A 139 2.22 1.16 16.06
C VAL A 139 2.14 2.66 15.82
N CYS A 140 2.24 3.03 14.57
CA CYS A 140 1.90 4.37 14.07
C CYS A 140 0.89 4.22 12.94
N VAL A 141 -0.28 4.82 13.11
CA VAL A 141 -1.28 4.91 12.04
C VAL A 141 -1.15 6.29 11.41
N ALA A 142 -0.76 6.33 10.13
CA ALA A 142 -0.70 7.52 9.31
C ALA A 142 -1.94 7.56 8.41
N ARG A 143 -2.74 8.61 8.53
CA ARG A 143 -4.01 8.77 7.83
C ARG A 143 -3.97 10.03 6.97
N GLU A 144 -4.51 9.94 5.74
CA GLU A 144 -4.69 11.07 4.83
C GLU A 144 -3.39 11.90 4.64
N ILE A 145 -2.23 11.22 4.52
CA ILE A 145 -0.91 11.87 4.37
C ILE A 145 -0.95 12.85 3.20
N THR A 146 -0.41 14.05 3.42
CA THR A 146 -0.39 15.20 2.49
C THR A 146 -1.76 15.83 2.18
N LYS A 147 -2.83 15.42 2.85
CA LYS A 147 -4.17 15.97 2.67
C LYS A 147 -4.58 16.83 3.87
N MET A 148 -5.74 17.52 3.74
CA MET A 148 -6.26 18.41 4.78
C MET A 148 -6.45 17.76 6.15
N TYR A 149 -6.75 16.46 6.20
CA TYR A 149 -7.00 15.71 7.42
C TYR A 149 -5.87 14.74 7.76
N GLU A 150 -4.62 15.12 7.43
CA GLU A 150 -3.44 14.35 7.81
C GLU A 150 -3.38 14.15 9.32
N GLU A 151 -3.13 12.92 9.74
CA GLU A 151 -3.03 12.55 11.14
C GLU A 151 -2.02 11.42 11.31
N PHE A 152 -1.21 11.52 12.37
CA PHE A 152 -0.29 10.47 12.81
C PHE A 152 -0.61 10.09 14.26
N GLN A 153 -1.31 8.96 14.44
CA GLN A 153 -1.63 8.42 15.76
C GLN A 153 -0.63 7.35 16.16
N ARG A 154 0.12 7.60 17.24
CA ARG A 154 1.17 6.70 17.76
C ARG A 154 0.79 6.19 19.13
N GLY A 155 1.21 4.96 19.45
CA GLY A 155 0.98 4.33 20.76
C GLY A 155 1.08 2.82 20.66
N THR A 156 0.60 2.13 21.68
CA THR A 156 0.41 0.69 21.59
C THR A 156 -0.76 0.35 20.68
N ALA A 157 -0.78 -0.86 20.12
CA ALA A 157 -1.88 -1.30 19.25
C ALA A 157 -3.25 -1.15 19.93
N LEU A 158 -3.35 -1.45 21.23
CA LEU A 158 -4.58 -1.28 22.03
C LEU A 158 -4.95 0.19 22.25
N GLU A 159 -3.99 1.06 22.52
CA GLU A 159 -4.27 2.50 22.72
C GLU A 159 -4.81 3.10 21.43
N VAL A 160 -4.15 2.82 20.30
CA VAL A 160 -4.53 3.31 18.98
C VAL A 160 -5.86 2.71 18.52
N GLN A 161 -6.12 1.42 18.83
CA GLN A 161 -7.43 0.81 18.60
C GLN A 161 -8.54 1.56 19.34
N LYS A 162 -8.38 1.79 20.66
CA LYS A 162 -9.37 2.51 21.48
C LYS A 162 -9.62 3.94 20.99
N HIS A 163 -8.58 4.60 20.45
CA HIS A 163 -8.72 5.91 19.84
C HIS A 163 -9.67 5.85 18.64
N TYR A 164 -9.44 4.93 17.70
CA TYR A 164 -10.27 4.82 16.49
C TYR A 164 -11.62 4.14 16.69
N GLU A 165 -11.85 3.45 17.79
CA GLU A 165 -13.19 3.04 18.23
C GLU A 165 -14.07 4.25 18.59
N LYS A 166 -13.46 5.27 19.21
CA LYS A 166 -14.15 6.52 19.58
C LYS A 166 -14.22 7.53 18.44
N HIS A 167 -13.25 7.50 17.52
CA HIS A 167 -13.10 8.42 16.40
C HIS A 167 -12.98 7.63 15.09
N PRO A 168 -14.10 7.12 14.54
CA PRO A 168 -14.06 6.27 13.33
C PRO A 168 -13.32 6.97 12.20
N PRO A 169 -12.28 6.35 11.64
CA PRO A 169 -11.43 6.97 10.63
C PRO A 169 -12.12 7.00 9.27
N LYS A 170 -11.70 7.96 8.43
CA LYS A 170 -12.06 8.06 7.01
C LYS A 170 -10.78 8.26 6.20
N GLY A 171 -10.85 7.91 4.92
CA GLY A 171 -9.75 8.14 3.97
C GLY A 171 -8.75 7.01 3.92
N GLU A 172 -7.53 7.31 3.48
CA GLU A 172 -6.46 6.35 3.23
C GLU A 172 -5.57 6.19 4.46
N ILE A 173 -5.15 4.95 4.74
CA ILE A 173 -4.46 4.61 5.98
C ILE A 173 -3.24 3.74 5.69
N VAL A 174 -2.14 4.13 6.32
CA VAL A 174 -0.92 3.32 6.45
C VAL A 174 -0.73 2.97 7.93
N ILE A 175 -0.47 1.71 8.23
CA ILE A 175 -0.08 1.25 9.56
C ILE A 175 1.40 0.90 9.52
N VAL A 176 2.18 1.51 10.38
CA VAL A 176 3.57 1.14 10.61
C VAL A 176 3.65 0.45 11.96
N ILE A 177 4.24 -0.73 12.00
CA ILE A 177 4.39 -1.56 13.20
C ILE A 177 5.88 -1.63 13.51
N GLU A 178 6.25 -1.34 14.74
CA GLU A 178 7.63 -1.51 15.19
C GLU A 178 8.07 -2.97 15.08
N GLY A 179 9.27 -3.23 14.59
CA GLY A 179 9.84 -4.58 14.55
C GLY A 179 10.06 -5.16 15.94
N ASN A 180 10.27 -6.47 16.03
CA ASN A 180 10.70 -7.10 17.28
C ASN A 180 12.20 -6.81 17.47
N ASN A 181 12.53 -5.90 18.37
CA ASN A 181 13.92 -5.69 18.78
C ASN A 181 14.49 -6.98 19.42
N GLU A 182 15.75 -7.25 19.15
CA GLU A 182 16.50 -8.33 19.82
C GLU A 182 16.70 -8.03 21.29
#